data_1c04e02cff8d5eb7fc45c8c203dbad16
#
_entry.id   1c04e02cff8d5eb7fc45c8c203dbad16
#
_cell.length_a   1.000
_cell.length_b   1.000
_cell.length_c   1.000
_cell.angle_alpha   90.00
_cell.angle_beta   90.00
_cell.angle_gamma   90.00
#
_symmetry.space_group_name_H-M   'P 1'
#
loop_
_entity.id
_entity.type
_entity.pdbx_description
1 polymer ?
#
loop_
_entity_poly.entity_id
_entity_poly.type
_entity_poly.pdbx_seq_one_letter_code
_entity_poly.pdbx_strand_id
1 'polypeptide(L)'
;MKWQRVKYQPNTPLGANGQKVTASKAHTELSKQAAKEGMVLLKNENSLLPFEKGTRLAVFGKASADYVKGGGGSGDVTVSYTVSLDAGLKALSDYVSVYEGLSSFYNKNVRDQYERGVAPGMTVEPEVPAELLKKARAYTDTALITICRFSGEGWDRTSSYDNGVESGEPMWKESQKVFERGDFYLSDAEQRMVETVKAAFPKVVVVLNVGG
;
A
#
# COMPACT_ATOMS: atom_id res chain seq x y z
N MET A 1 -46.19 -17.50 -14.66
CA MET A 1 -45.02 -18.20 -14.12
C MET A 1 -44.64 -17.53 -12.79
N LYS A 2 -44.84 -18.18 -11.64
CA LYS A 2 -44.45 -17.61 -10.36
C LYS A 2 -42.97 -17.93 -10.16
N TRP A 3 -42.14 -16.88 -10.12
CA TRP A 3 -40.77 -17.04 -9.70
C TRP A 3 -40.73 -17.56 -8.27
N GLN A 4 -40.34 -18.81 -8.06
CA GLN A 4 -39.93 -19.26 -6.74
C GLN A 4 -38.59 -18.63 -6.45
N ARG A 5 -38.50 -17.78 -5.43
CA ARG A 5 -37.21 -17.43 -4.84
C ARG A 5 -36.57 -18.74 -4.40
N VAL A 6 -35.54 -19.15 -5.11
CA VAL A 6 -34.63 -20.19 -4.64
C VAL A 6 -34.20 -19.75 -3.26
N LYS A 7 -34.44 -20.57 -2.23
CA LYS A 7 -33.90 -20.30 -0.90
C LYS A 7 -32.42 -20.05 -1.06
N TYR A 8 -32.00 -18.89 -0.67
CA TYR A 8 -30.63 -18.44 -0.82
C TYR A 8 -29.67 -19.50 -0.29
N GLN A 9 -28.88 -20.04 -1.14
CA GLN A 9 -27.69 -20.74 -0.69
C GLN A 9 -26.76 -19.67 -0.06
N PRO A 10 -26.14 -19.97 1.08
CA PRO A 10 -25.17 -19.05 1.64
C PRO A 10 -24.12 -18.75 0.55
N ASN A 11 -23.82 -17.47 0.33
CA ASN A 11 -22.88 -17.01 -0.69
C ASN A 11 -21.44 -17.49 -0.47
N THR A 12 -21.20 -18.25 0.58
CA THR A 12 -19.89 -18.74 0.96
C THR A 12 -19.94 -20.25 1.12
N PRO A 13 -18.94 -20.99 0.63
CA PRO A 13 -18.83 -22.41 0.90
C PRO A 13 -18.94 -22.70 2.39
N LEU A 14 -19.70 -23.73 2.73
CA LEU A 14 -19.78 -24.23 4.09
C LEU A 14 -18.92 -25.49 4.22
N GLY A 15 -18.28 -25.65 5.37
CA GLY A 15 -17.60 -26.88 5.73
C GLY A 15 -18.59 -28.03 6.00
N ALA A 16 -18.04 -29.23 6.21
CA ALA A 16 -18.82 -30.46 6.41
C ALA A 16 -19.87 -30.34 7.52
N ASN A 17 -19.65 -29.49 8.52
CA ASN A 17 -20.57 -29.28 9.66
C ASN A 17 -21.42 -28.01 9.47
N GLY A 18 -21.54 -27.48 8.26
CA GLY A 18 -22.26 -26.23 7.99
C GLY A 18 -21.67 -24.95 8.54
N GLN A 19 -20.45 -25.01 9.09
CA GLN A 19 -19.74 -23.82 9.56
C GLN A 19 -19.16 -23.02 8.38
N LYS A 20 -19.05 -21.70 8.53
CA LYS A 20 -18.37 -20.84 7.56
C LYS A 20 -16.88 -21.20 7.48
N VAL A 21 -16.40 -21.51 6.30
CA VAL A 21 -14.96 -21.80 6.04
C VAL A 21 -14.25 -20.69 5.29
N THR A 22 -14.99 -19.81 4.60
CA THR A 22 -14.42 -18.63 3.92
C THR A 22 -13.84 -17.69 4.96
N ALA A 23 -12.64 -17.16 4.68
CA ALA A 23 -11.88 -16.33 5.60
C ALA A 23 -11.59 -17.01 6.96
N SER A 24 -11.53 -18.33 7.00
CA SER A 24 -11.07 -19.06 8.18
C SER A 24 -9.61 -18.76 8.48
N LYS A 25 -9.16 -19.07 9.70
CA LYS A 25 -7.75 -18.94 10.07
C LYS A 25 -6.82 -19.64 9.07
N ALA A 26 -7.18 -20.83 8.59
CA ALA A 26 -6.40 -21.56 7.60
C ALA A 26 -6.30 -20.82 6.26
N HIS A 27 -7.40 -20.21 5.79
CA HIS A 27 -7.36 -19.40 4.57
C HIS A 27 -6.54 -18.13 4.73
N THR A 28 -6.60 -17.47 5.90
CA THR A 28 -5.80 -16.28 6.20
C THR A 28 -4.30 -16.62 6.22
N GLU A 29 -3.91 -17.73 6.84
CA GLU A 29 -2.50 -18.17 6.84
C GLU A 29 -2.03 -18.59 5.45
N LEU A 30 -2.87 -19.25 4.65
CA LEU A 30 -2.54 -19.58 3.26
C LEU A 30 -2.35 -18.33 2.40
N SER A 31 -3.24 -17.34 2.53
CA SER A 31 -3.12 -16.04 1.84
C SER A 31 -1.82 -15.31 2.24
N LYS A 32 -1.49 -15.32 3.53
CA LYS A 32 -0.23 -14.76 4.03
C LYS A 32 1.00 -15.48 3.47
N GLN A 33 0.94 -16.81 3.39
CA GLN A 33 2.03 -17.60 2.82
C GLN A 33 2.20 -17.29 1.33
N ALA A 34 1.10 -17.27 0.56
CA ALA A 34 1.14 -16.90 -0.85
C ALA A 34 1.73 -15.50 -1.08
N ALA A 35 1.35 -14.52 -0.24
CA ALA A 35 1.93 -13.18 -0.31
C ALA A 35 3.44 -13.18 -0.04
N LYS A 36 3.91 -13.96 0.93
CA LYS A 36 5.36 -14.08 1.21
C LYS A 36 6.13 -14.69 0.04
N GLU A 37 5.58 -15.73 -0.59
CA GLU A 37 6.20 -16.40 -1.72
C GLU A 37 6.14 -15.57 -3.01
N GLY A 38 5.18 -14.65 -3.12
CA GLY A 38 5.06 -13.70 -4.22
C GLY A 38 6.00 -12.49 -4.13
N MET A 39 6.71 -12.30 -3.01
CA MET A 39 7.67 -11.21 -2.89
C MET A 39 8.94 -11.48 -3.68
N VAL A 40 9.40 -10.50 -4.46
CA VAL A 40 10.61 -10.59 -5.27
C VAL A 40 11.66 -9.64 -4.72
N LEU A 41 12.84 -10.16 -4.38
CA LEU A 41 14.00 -9.37 -4.01
C LEU A 41 14.74 -8.93 -5.27
N LEU A 42 14.50 -7.69 -5.71
CA LEU A 42 15.09 -7.16 -6.95
C LEU A 42 16.55 -6.75 -6.79
N LYS A 43 16.92 -6.29 -5.59
CA LYS A 43 18.25 -5.77 -5.29
C LYS A 43 18.55 -5.85 -3.80
N ASN A 44 19.74 -6.34 -3.43
CA ASN A 44 20.22 -6.35 -2.05
C ASN A 44 21.74 -6.12 -2.00
N GLU A 45 22.12 -4.87 -2.01
CA GLU A 45 23.52 -4.47 -1.91
C GLU A 45 23.98 -4.46 -0.45
N ASN A 46 25.23 -4.84 -0.24
CA ASN A 46 25.87 -4.90 1.08
C ASN A 46 25.09 -5.73 2.12
N SER A 47 24.26 -6.68 1.68
CA SER A 47 23.45 -7.55 2.55
C SER A 47 22.61 -6.78 3.57
N LEU A 48 22.02 -5.65 3.15
CA LEU A 48 21.16 -4.83 4.01
C LEU A 48 19.91 -5.59 4.48
N LEU A 49 19.44 -6.52 3.66
CA LEU A 49 18.35 -7.43 3.99
C LEU A 49 18.87 -8.87 4.14
N PRO A 50 18.30 -9.68 5.05
CA PRO A 50 17.24 -9.32 6.00
C PRO A 50 17.73 -8.36 7.09
N PHE A 51 16.82 -7.57 7.64
CA PHE A 51 17.16 -6.73 8.80
C PHE A 51 17.57 -7.59 10.00
N GLU A 52 18.52 -7.12 10.75
CA GLU A 52 18.86 -7.71 12.04
C GLU A 52 17.80 -7.39 13.10
N LYS A 53 17.69 -8.27 14.08
CA LYS A 53 16.80 -8.04 15.22
C LYS A 53 17.22 -6.76 15.97
N GLY A 54 16.25 -5.93 16.27
CA GLY A 54 16.47 -4.64 16.92
C GLY A 54 16.71 -3.48 15.93
N THR A 55 16.62 -3.73 14.63
CA THR A 55 16.75 -2.66 13.62
C THR A 55 15.69 -1.58 13.84
N ARG A 56 16.14 -0.33 13.86
CA ARG A 56 15.26 0.84 13.88
C ARG A 56 15.04 1.36 12.47
N LEU A 57 13.80 1.70 12.14
CA LEU A 57 13.40 2.12 10.79
C LEU A 57 12.71 3.48 10.80
N ALA A 58 13.10 4.33 9.87
CA ALA A 58 12.35 5.52 9.47
C ALA A 58 11.55 5.18 8.21
N VAL A 59 10.21 5.05 8.32
CA VAL A 59 9.35 4.60 7.22
C VAL A 59 8.74 5.80 6.53
N PHE A 60 8.97 5.91 5.22
CA PHE A 60 8.52 7.00 4.37
C PHE A 60 7.56 6.50 3.29
N GLY A 61 6.70 7.39 2.84
CA GLY A 61 5.72 7.14 1.80
C GLY A 61 4.31 6.95 2.35
N LYS A 62 3.34 7.61 1.72
CA LYS A 62 1.91 7.50 2.06
C LYS A 62 1.42 6.05 2.08
N ALA A 63 2.01 5.22 1.24
CA ALA A 63 1.69 3.80 1.17
C ALA A 63 2.04 3.04 2.47
N SER A 64 2.85 3.59 3.38
CA SER A 64 3.09 2.98 4.69
C SER A 64 1.81 2.91 5.54
N ALA A 65 0.98 3.94 5.43
CA ALA A 65 -0.32 4.03 6.11
C ALA A 65 -1.44 3.32 5.33
N ASP A 66 -1.37 3.33 4.01
CA ASP A 66 -2.42 2.82 3.14
C ASP A 66 -1.86 2.12 1.89
N TYR A 67 -1.67 0.82 1.99
CA TYR A 67 -1.68 -0.05 0.83
C TYR A 67 -3.13 -0.35 0.48
N VAL A 68 -3.65 0.31 -0.56
CA VAL A 68 -5.01 0.01 -1.01
C VAL A 68 -5.16 -1.51 -1.16
N LYS A 69 -6.14 -2.08 -0.45
CA LYS A 69 -6.27 -3.54 -0.25
C LYS A 69 -6.45 -4.37 -1.52
N GLY A 70 -6.71 -3.72 -2.63
CA GLY A 70 -6.91 -4.37 -3.92
C GLY A 70 -8.05 -3.77 -4.71
N GLY A 71 -8.26 -4.31 -5.87
CA GLY A 71 -9.01 -3.83 -6.98
C GLY A 71 -10.32 -3.08 -6.74
N GLY A 72 -10.69 -2.29 -7.74
CA GLY A 72 -12.04 -1.72 -7.85
C GLY A 72 -12.98 -2.70 -8.54
N GLY A 73 -14.24 -2.29 -8.71
CA GLY A 73 -15.27 -3.08 -9.37
C GLY A 73 -15.61 -4.37 -8.60
N SER A 74 -15.79 -5.46 -9.32
CA SER A 74 -16.15 -6.77 -8.75
C SER A 74 -15.05 -7.37 -7.86
N GLY A 75 -13.80 -6.93 -7.99
CA GLY A 75 -12.68 -7.32 -7.15
C GLY A 75 -12.61 -6.61 -5.79
N ASP A 76 -13.44 -5.58 -5.57
CA ASP A 76 -13.47 -4.83 -4.31
C ASP A 76 -14.35 -5.52 -3.26
N VAL A 77 -13.84 -6.61 -2.71
CA VAL A 77 -14.55 -7.39 -1.70
C VAL A 77 -14.52 -6.71 -0.32
N THR A 78 -15.62 -6.83 0.42
CA THR A 78 -15.67 -6.40 1.81
C THR A 78 -14.84 -7.33 2.68
N VAL A 79 -13.91 -6.75 3.42
CA VAL A 79 -13.05 -7.46 4.36
C VAL A 79 -13.30 -7.01 5.79
N SER A 80 -13.02 -7.85 6.77
CA SER A 80 -13.22 -7.52 8.19
C SER A 80 -12.14 -6.58 8.72
N TYR A 81 -10.95 -6.60 8.15
CA TYR A 81 -9.83 -5.71 8.49
C TYR A 81 -8.81 -5.66 7.34
N THR A 82 -7.99 -4.64 7.36
CA THR A 82 -6.79 -4.50 6.53
C THR A 82 -5.58 -4.29 7.43
N VAL A 83 -4.40 -4.66 6.94
CA VAL A 83 -3.14 -4.41 7.64
C VAL A 83 -2.26 -3.55 6.75
N SER A 84 -1.98 -2.33 7.18
CA SER A 84 -1.01 -1.46 6.52
C SER A 84 0.42 -1.93 6.79
N LEU A 85 1.39 -1.44 6.01
CA LEU A 85 2.80 -1.73 6.28
C LEU A 85 3.22 -1.23 7.66
N ASP A 86 2.79 -0.03 8.05
CA ASP A 86 3.06 0.54 9.37
C ASP A 86 2.54 -0.36 10.49
N ALA A 87 1.29 -0.81 10.39
CA ALA A 87 0.69 -1.73 11.36
C ALA A 87 1.41 -3.09 11.40
N GLY A 88 1.79 -3.62 10.23
CA GLY A 88 2.52 -4.87 10.12
C GLY A 88 3.91 -4.80 10.75
N LEU A 89 4.65 -3.72 10.53
CA LEU A 89 5.97 -3.50 11.16
C LEU A 89 5.85 -3.33 12.68
N LYS A 90 4.84 -2.59 13.16
CA LYS A 90 4.57 -2.43 14.60
C LYS A 90 4.20 -3.74 15.28
N ALA A 91 3.52 -4.63 14.58
CA ALA A 91 3.23 -5.99 15.09
C ALA A 91 4.50 -6.86 15.24
N LEU A 92 5.61 -6.46 14.62
CA LEU A 92 6.92 -7.09 14.72
C LEU A 92 7.87 -6.32 15.67
N SER A 93 7.35 -5.62 16.67
CA SER A 93 8.10 -4.75 17.58
C SER A 93 9.26 -5.44 18.33
N ASP A 94 9.18 -6.75 18.50
CA ASP A 94 10.29 -7.56 19.07
C ASP A 94 11.47 -7.70 18.10
N TYR A 95 11.26 -7.40 16.81
CA TYR A 95 12.25 -7.57 15.77
C TYR A 95 12.69 -6.23 15.16
N VAL A 96 11.76 -5.34 14.85
CA VAL A 96 12.03 -4.01 14.34
C VAL A 96 11.27 -2.95 15.12
N SER A 97 11.78 -1.73 15.15
CA SER A 97 11.07 -0.59 15.73
C SER A 97 10.97 0.55 14.73
N VAL A 98 9.80 1.16 14.64
CA VAL A 98 9.47 2.21 13.67
C VAL A 98 9.49 3.57 14.36
N TYR A 99 10.01 4.60 13.66
CA TYR A 99 9.94 5.96 14.17
C TYR A 99 8.51 6.50 14.15
N GLU A 100 7.90 6.61 15.32
CA GLU A 100 6.48 6.94 15.50
C GLU A 100 6.10 8.32 14.95
N GLY A 101 7.04 9.26 14.91
CA GLY A 101 6.78 10.59 14.34
C GLY A 101 6.39 10.54 12.86
N LEU A 102 7.02 9.67 12.07
CA LEU A 102 6.65 9.45 10.67
C LEU A 102 5.35 8.67 10.54
N SER A 103 5.17 7.61 11.34
CA SER A 103 3.92 6.86 11.36
C SER A 103 2.72 7.77 11.61
N SER A 104 2.78 8.59 12.64
CA SER A 104 1.72 9.56 12.98
C SER A 104 1.48 10.56 11.86
N PHE A 105 2.55 11.08 11.24
CA PHE A 105 2.48 12.02 10.13
C PHE A 105 1.75 11.41 8.92
N TYR A 106 2.16 10.24 8.46
CA TYR A 106 1.55 9.61 7.30
C TYR A 106 0.13 9.13 7.56
N ASN A 107 -0.14 8.50 8.70
CA ASN A 107 -1.49 8.06 9.08
C ASN A 107 -2.47 9.25 9.16
N LYS A 108 -2.04 10.37 9.75
CA LYS A 108 -2.86 11.58 9.80
C LYS A 108 -3.10 12.14 8.41
N ASN A 109 -2.06 12.26 7.59
CA ASN A 109 -2.18 12.86 6.26
C ASN A 109 -3.10 12.04 5.34
N VAL A 110 -2.96 10.73 5.31
CA VAL A 110 -3.82 9.82 4.52
C VAL A 110 -5.27 9.92 4.99
N ARG A 111 -5.50 9.87 6.30
CA ARG A 111 -6.85 10.03 6.86
C ARG A 111 -7.48 11.36 6.47
N ASP A 112 -6.75 12.47 6.65
CA ASP A 112 -7.24 13.80 6.31
C ASP A 112 -7.59 13.94 4.82
N GLN A 113 -6.88 13.22 3.92
CA GLN A 113 -7.20 13.17 2.50
C GLN A 113 -8.50 12.39 2.25
N TYR A 114 -8.68 11.24 2.87
CA TYR A 114 -9.92 10.46 2.76
C TYR A 114 -11.13 11.18 3.35
N GLU A 115 -10.97 11.88 4.47
CA GLU A 115 -12.03 12.70 5.06
C GLU A 115 -12.47 13.84 4.11
N ARG A 116 -11.58 14.31 3.23
CA ARG A 116 -11.91 15.26 2.16
C ARG A 116 -12.49 14.62 0.89
N GLY A 117 -12.69 13.30 0.89
CA GLY A 117 -13.30 12.58 -0.23
C GLY A 117 -12.33 12.15 -1.33
N VAL A 118 -11.02 12.14 -1.07
CA VAL A 118 -10.06 11.60 -2.02
C VAL A 118 -10.33 10.10 -2.23
N ALA A 119 -10.37 9.67 -3.48
CA ALA A 119 -10.65 8.28 -3.83
C ALA A 119 -9.47 7.36 -3.43
N PRO A 120 -9.75 6.06 -3.13
CA PRO A 120 -8.71 5.07 -2.86
C PRO A 120 -7.65 5.02 -3.98
N GLY A 121 -6.38 5.01 -3.58
CA GLY A 121 -5.26 5.04 -4.51
C GLY A 121 -4.89 6.43 -5.07
N MET A 122 -5.72 7.45 -4.82
CA MET A 122 -5.53 8.81 -5.33
C MET A 122 -5.00 9.79 -4.28
N THR A 123 -4.61 9.31 -3.12
CA THR A 123 -3.92 10.16 -2.13
C THR A 123 -2.59 10.67 -2.70
N VAL A 124 -2.26 11.91 -2.41
CA VAL A 124 -1.00 12.55 -2.84
C VAL A 124 0.08 12.34 -1.77
N GLU A 125 1.31 12.12 -2.20
CA GLU A 125 2.46 12.02 -1.28
C GLU A 125 2.69 13.36 -0.58
N PRO A 126 2.65 13.43 0.76
CA PRO A 126 2.86 14.68 1.48
C PRO A 126 4.34 15.05 1.53
N GLU A 127 4.63 16.34 1.52
CA GLU A 127 5.97 16.82 1.80
C GLU A 127 6.32 16.62 3.28
N VAL A 128 7.45 15.95 3.53
CA VAL A 128 7.92 15.69 4.89
C VAL A 128 8.57 16.94 5.46
N PRO A 129 8.10 17.48 6.59
CA PRO A 129 8.72 18.66 7.21
C PRO A 129 10.19 18.43 7.55
N ALA A 130 11.04 19.41 7.30
CA ALA A 130 12.48 19.30 7.54
C ALA A 130 12.85 18.90 8.98
N GLU A 131 12.12 19.41 9.96
CA GLU A 131 12.33 19.05 11.37
C GLU A 131 11.93 17.59 11.67
N LEU A 132 10.91 17.07 10.99
CA LEU A 132 10.51 15.68 11.10
C LEU A 132 11.56 14.75 10.48
N LEU A 133 12.07 15.12 9.31
CA LEU A 133 13.17 14.42 8.64
C LEU A 133 14.42 14.36 9.52
N LYS A 134 14.81 15.49 10.12
CA LYS A 134 15.94 15.60 11.05
C LYS A 134 15.78 14.70 12.26
N LYS A 135 14.59 14.67 12.87
CA LYS A 135 14.27 13.78 13.99
C LYS A 135 14.32 12.30 13.59
N ALA A 136 13.78 11.97 12.42
CA ALA A 136 13.83 10.61 11.88
C ALA A 136 15.28 10.16 11.66
N ARG A 137 16.12 11.04 11.09
CA ARG A 137 17.55 10.77 10.90
C ARG A 137 18.32 10.61 12.21
N ALA A 138 17.96 11.37 13.25
CA ALA A 138 18.53 11.20 14.59
C ALA A 138 18.13 9.87 15.26
N TYR A 139 16.96 9.35 14.89
CA TYR A 139 16.46 8.08 15.41
C TYR A 139 17.19 6.87 14.80
N THR A 140 17.46 6.89 13.47
CA THR A 140 18.07 5.78 12.75
C THR A 140 18.83 6.26 11.50
N ASP A 141 19.75 5.42 11.00
CA ASP A 141 20.41 5.57 9.71
C ASP A 141 19.73 4.78 8.56
N THR A 142 18.67 4.04 8.86
CA THR A 142 17.99 3.14 7.93
C THR A 142 16.58 3.66 7.61
N ALA A 143 16.37 4.03 6.35
CA ALA A 143 15.08 4.40 5.82
C ALA A 143 14.43 3.25 5.05
N LEU A 144 13.11 3.15 5.14
CA LEU A 144 12.29 2.30 4.29
C LEU A 144 11.32 3.21 3.54
N ILE A 145 11.44 3.23 2.22
CA ILE A 145 10.53 3.95 1.33
C ILE A 145 9.49 2.96 0.81
N THR A 146 8.23 3.36 0.78
CA THR A 146 7.16 2.54 0.24
C THR A 146 6.38 3.27 -0.84
N ILE A 147 6.21 2.59 -1.98
CA ILE A 147 5.46 3.07 -3.14
C ILE A 147 4.36 2.06 -3.43
N CYS A 148 3.14 2.55 -3.63
CA CYS A 148 1.99 1.73 -3.99
C CYS A 148 1.35 2.24 -5.27
N ARG A 149 0.91 1.30 -6.11
CA ARG A 149 0.03 1.59 -7.24
C ARG A 149 -1.19 0.72 -7.15
N PHE A 150 -2.32 1.37 -7.25
CA PHE A 150 -3.62 0.72 -7.30
C PHE A 150 -4.05 0.50 -8.74
N SER A 151 -4.62 -0.65 -9.04
CA SER A 151 -5.33 -0.92 -10.28
C SER A 151 -6.59 -1.74 -9.98
N GLY A 152 -7.59 -1.64 -10.83
CA GLY A 152 -8.87 -2.31 -10.63
C GLY A 152 -9.56 -2.59 -11.96
N GLU A 153 -10.75 -3.18 -11.88
CA GLU A 153 -11.59 -3.43 -13.05
C GLU A 153 -11.87 -2.11 -13.78
N GLY A 154 -11.59 -2.07 -15.09
CA GLY A 154 -11.76 -0.86 -15.90
C GLY A 154 -10.73 0.23 -15.65
N TRP A 155 -9.69 -0.06 -14.90
CA TRP A 155 -8.64 0.91 -14.61
C TRP A 155 -7.26 0.27 -14.75
N ASP A 156 -6.77 0.27 -15.99
CA ASP A 156 -5.43 -0.16 -16.33
C ASP A 156 -4.42 0.95 -16.04
N ARG A 157 -3.19 0.55 -15.76
CA ARG A 157 -2.08 1.50 -15.59
C ARG A 157 -1.69 2.12 -16.90
N THR A 158 -1.27 3.37 -16.86
CA THR A 158 -0.82 4.08 -18.05
C THR A 158 0.59 4.65 -17.88
N SER A 159 1.36 4.56 -18.97
CA SER A 159 2.65 5.21 -19.10
C SER A 159 2.55 6.61 -19.72
N SER A 160 1.40 7.00 -20.24
CA SER A 160 1.16 8.32 -20.82
C SER A 160 -0.33 8.59 -20.92
N TYR A 161 -0.70 9.85 -20.74
CA TYR A 161 -2.06 10.34 -21.02
C TYR A 161 -2.21 10.93 -22.44
N ASP A 162 -1.12 11.00 -23.20
CA ASP A 162 -1.07 11.68 -24.53
C ASP A 162 -1.46 10.77 -25.69
N ASN A 163 -1.81 9.51 -25.45
CA ASN A 163 -2.10 8.53 -26.49
C ASN A 163 -3.47 8.72 -27.17
N GLY A 164 -4.16 9.83 -26.89
CA GLY A 164 -5.42 10.21 -27.57
C GLY A 164 -6.63 9.34 -27.22
N VAL A 165 -6.46 8.35 -26.37
CA VAL A 165 -7.55 7.53 -25.85
C VAL A 165 -7.98 8.12 -24.51
N GLU A 166 -8.99 9.00 -24.53
CA GLU A 166 -9.72 9.28 -23.31
C GLU A 166 -10.38 7.98 -22.85
N SER A 167 -9.83 7.37 -21.82
CA SER A 167 -10.55 6.33 -21.12
C SER A 167 -11.83 6.97 -20.57
N GLY A 168 -13.00 6.41 -20.90
CA GLY A 168 -14.28 6.84 -20.32
C GLY A 168 -14.38 6.57 -18.82
N GLU A 169 -13.34 6.01 -18.21
CA GLU A 169 -13.28 5.64 -16.81
C GLU A 169 -13.17 6.87 -15.91
N PRO A 170 -14.08 7.03 -14.93
CA PRO A 170 -14.10 8.21 -14.05
C PRO A 170 -12.77 8.45 -13.32
N MET A 171 -12.06 7.39 -12.99
CA MET A 171 -10.80 7.44 -12.23
C MET A 171 -9.61 7.91 -13.07
N TRP A 172 -9.70 7.86 -14.39
CA TRP A 172 -8.63 8.29 -15.27
C TRP A 172 -8.31 9.79 -15.11
N LYS A 173 -9.34 10.63 -15.01
CA LYS A 173 -9.20 12.08 -14.76
C LYS A 173 -8.64 12.37 -13.36
N GLU A 174 -9.02 11.59 -12.37
CA GLU A 174 -8.48 11.71 -11.02
C GLU A 174 -7.01 11.26 -10.97
N SER A 175 -6.67 10.18 -11.67
CA SER A 175 -5.30 9.69 -11.80
C SER A 175 -4.37 10.74 -12.42
N GLN A 176 -4.81 11.45 -13.47
CA GLN A 176 -4.02 12.53 -14.08
C GLN A 176 -3.63 13.66 -13.13
N LYS A 177 -4.48 13.94 -12.12
CA LYS A 177 -4.20 14.98 -11.12
C LYS A 177 -3.10 14.59 -10.13
N VAL A 178 -2.87 13.30 -9.98
CA VAL A 178 -1.90 12.74 -9.01
C VAL A 178 -0.63 12.27 -9.70
N PHE A 179 -0.75 11.71 -10.89
CA PHE A 179 0.34 11.11 -11.66
C PHE A 179 0.48 11.85 -12.99
N GLU A 180 1.24 12.89 -13.00
CA GLU A 180 1.33 13.87 -14.10
C GLU A 180 1.78 13.24 -15.43
N ARG A 181 2.59 12.17 -15.35
CA ARG A 181 3.16 11.45 -16.51
C ARG A 181 2.53 10.08 -16.76
N GLY A 182 1.52 9.72 -15.98
CA GLY A 182 0.97 8.38 -15.91
C GLY A 182 1.39 7.65 -14.64
N ASP A 183 0.54 6.76 -14.16
CA ASP A 183 0.72 6.07 -12.88
C ASP A 183 1.77 4.95 -12.91
N PHE A 184 2.33 4.66 -14.10
CA PHE A 184 3.51 3.82 -14.25
C PHE A 184 4.78 4.49 -13.70
N TYR A 185 4.83 5.82 -13.69
CA TYR A 185 5.95 6.58 -13.17
C TYR A 185 5.71 7.06 -11.75
N LEU A 186 6.77 7.47 -11.07
CA LEU A 186 6.63 8.23 -9.82
C LEU A 186 5.95 9.58 -10.14
N SER A 187 5.02 9.99 -9.28
CA SER A 187 4.56 11.38 -9.29
C SER A 187 5.70 12.31 -8.88
N ASP A 188 5.61 13.60 -9.22
CA ASP A 188 6.63 14.57 -8.84
C ASP A 188 6.79 14.66 -7.31
N ALA A 189 5.71 14.48 -6.56
CA ALA A 189 5.75 14.45 -5.10
C ALA A 189 6.48 13.20 -4.55
N GLU A 190 6.23 12.03 -5.13
CA GLU A 190 6.95 10.80 -4.78
C GLU A 190 8.43 10.89 -5.15
N GLN A 191 8.76 11.47 -6.30
CA GLN A 191 10.14 11.65 -6.72
C GLN A 191 10.89 12.55 -5.74
N ARG A 192 10.30 13.70 -5.36
CA ARG A 192 10.89 14.57 -4.33
C ARG A 192 11.11 13.86 -3.00
N MET A 193 10.14 13.07 -2.55
CA MET A 193 10.28 12.28 -1.32
C MET A 193 11.44 11.29 -1.43
N VAL A 194 11.54 10.53 -2.51
CA VAL A 194 12.62 9.57 -2.74
C VAL A 194 14.00 10.26 -2.75
N GLU A 195 14.13 11.37 -3.46
CA GLU A 195 15.39 12.15 -3.52
C GLU A 195 15.79 12.70 -2.15
N THR A 196 14.82 13.26 -1.42
CA THR A 196 15.02 13.78 -0.06
C THR A 196 15.51 12.69 0.90
N VAL A 197 14.87 11.54 0.88
CA VAL A 197 15.21 10.42 1.77
C VAL A 197 16.59 9.85 1.39
N LYS A 198 16.86 9.65 0.10
CA LYS A 198 18.17 9.17 -0.37
C LYS A 198 19.31 10.12 -0.01
N ALA A 199 19.07 11.42 -0.02
CA ALA A 199 20.07 12.41 0.40
C ALA A 199 20.32 12.40 1.91
N ALA A 200 19.30 12.05 2.71
CA ALA A 200 19.36 12.10 4.17
C ALA A 200 19.85 10.78 4.81
N PHE A 201 19.59 9.63 4.20
CA PHE A 201 19.84 8.32 4.81
C PHE A 201 20.87 7.50 4.04
N PRO A 202 21.88 6.95 4.73
CA PRO A 202 22.91 6.12 4.09
C PRO A 202 22.42 4.70 3.75
N LYS A 203 21.37 4.23 4.42
CA LYS A 203 20.78 2.91 4.20
C LYS A 203 19.33 3.08 3.80
N VAL A 204 18.98 2.69 2.58
CA VAL A 204 17.63 2.86 2.05
C VAL A 204 17.13 1.54 1.47
N VAL A 205 15.99 1.09 1.95
CA VAL A 205 15.22 -0.02 1.37
C VAL A 205 13.98 0.55 0.69
N VAL A 206 13.67 0.08 -0.51
CA VAL A 206 12.46 0.47 -1.23
C VAL A 206 11.54 -0.74 -1.35
N VAL A 207 10.30 -0.57 -0.95
CA VAL A 207 9.23 -1.57 -1.10
C VAL A 207 8.24 -1.06 -2.15
N LEU A 208 8.07 -1.85 -3.21
CA LEU A 208 7.10 -1.58 -4.27
C LEU A 208 5.91 -2.53 -4.08
N ASN A 209 4.73 -1.96 -3.86
CA ASN A 209 3.46 -2.70 -3.88
C ASN A 209 2.68 -2.26 -5.12
N VAL A 210 2.95 -2.93 -6.21
CA VAL A 210 2.41 -2.59 -7.53
C VAL A 210 1.78 -3.82 -8.15
N GLY A 211 0.64 -3.65 -8.79
CA GLY A 211 0.07 -4.67 -9.67
C GLY A 211 0.90 -4.76 -10.94
N GLY A 212 0.97 -5.94 -11.54
CA GLY A 212 1.78 -6.26 -12.72
C GLY A 212 1.52 -5.43 -13.94
#